data_f29d2bc2f041b5795b0ca0221200dc88
#
_entry.id   f29d2bc2f041b5795b0ca0221200dc88
#
_cell.length_a   1.000
_cell.length_b   1.000
_cell.length_c   1.000
_cell.angle_alpha   90.00
_cell.angle_beta   90.00
_cell.angle_gamma   90.00
#
_symmetry.space_group_name_H-M   'P 1'
#
loop_
_entity.id
_entity.type
_entity.pdbx_description
1 polymer ?
#
loop_
_entity_poly.entity_id
_entity_poly.type
_entity_poly.pdbx_seq_one_letter_code
_entity_poly.pdbx_strand_id
1 'polypeptide(L)'
;RYEIQNLIDYKNINNVNQYINVKSATIKGLEWTGNITTGPVEHRLTLQYVDPRDDETDKVLYRRAKQQVKYELTGQAYGFEWDVSYQYIGQRYDNAYDETSGSSHTVKLGGVSLWDLAVAYPVTSHLTVRGKIANLFDKDYETVYGYQTAGREYTLSGSYTF
;
A
#
# COMPACT_ATOMS: atom_id res chain seq x y z
N ARG A 1 -9.57 -15.11 9.22
CA ARG A 1 -8.43 -15.41 10.07
C ARG A 1 -7.39 -16.15 9.25
N TYR A 2 -6.15 -15.66 9.26
CA TYR A 2 -5.00 -16.30 8.65
C TYR A 2 -4.02 -16.69 9.75
N GLU A 3 -3.51 -17.91 9.70
CA GLU A 3 -2.43 -18.39 10.56
C GLU A 3 -1.21 -18.63 9.67
N ILE A 4 -0.09 -18.03 10.04
CA ILE A 4 1.19 -18.16 9.33
C ILE A 4 2.12 -18.94 10.25
N GLN A 5 2.61 -20.08 9.78
CA GLN A 5 3.60 -20.89 10.47
C GLN A 5 4.96 -20.75 9.79
N ASN A 6 6.03 -20.88 10.54
CA ASN A 6 7.41 -20.83 10.04
C ASN A 6 7.77 -19.53 9.31
N LEU A 7 7.34 -18.38 9.87
CA LEU A 7 7.73 -17.09 9.33
C LEU A 7 9.26 -16.94 9.40
N ILE A 8 9.89 -16.57 8.30
CA ILE A 8 11.33 -16.32 8.26
C ILE A 8 11.60 -14.90 8.75
N ASP A 9 12.45 -14.76 9.74
CA ASP A 9 12.89 -13.47 10.27
C ASP A 9 14.41 -13.43 10.37
N TYR A 10 14.96 -12.22 10.44
CA TYR A 10 16.40 -11.98 10.53
C TYR A 10 16.75 -11.61 11.98
N LYS A 11 17.55 -12.46 12.62
CA LYS A 11 17.97 -12.23 14.00
C LYS A 11 19.48 -12.37 14.18
N ASN A 12 20.02 -11.57 15.09
CA ASN A 12 21.39 -11.76 15.58
C ASN A 12 21.37 -12.77 16.73
N ILE A 13 22.04 -13.90 16.52
CA ILE A 13 22.22 -14.93 17.54
C ILE A 13 23.71 -15.17 17.72
N ASN A 14 24.20 -14.93 18.92
CA ASN A 14 25.63 -15.07 19.28
C ASN A 14 26.56 -14.25 18.35
N ASN A 15 26.20 -12.99 18.07
CA ASN A 15 26.90 -12.08 17.14
C ASN A 15 26.96 -12.56 15.68
N VAL A 16 26.14 -13.53 15.29
CA VAL A 16 25.97 -13.96 13.91
C VAL A 16 24.57 -13.60 13.45
N ASN A 17 24.52 -12.82 12.40
CA ASN A 17 23.25 -12.47 11.75
C ASN A 17 22.79 -13.63 10.88
N GLN A 18 21.61 -14.17 11.15
CA GLN A 18 21.07 -15.31 10.40
C GLN A 18 19.56 -15.24 10.25
N TYR A 19 19.08 -15.84 9.16
CA TYR A 19 17.65 -16.05 8.98
C TYR A 19 17.24 -17.28 9.77
N ILE A 20 16.19 -17.12 10.57
CA ILE A 20 15.60 -18.21 11.36
C ILE A 20 14.13 -18.33 11.09
N ASN A 21 13.59 -19.51 11.26
CA ASN A 21 12.14 -19.68 11.35
C ASN A 21 11.68 -19.13 12.70
N VAL A 22 10.98 -18.01 12.67
CA VAL A 22 10.22 -17.55 13.82
C VAL A 22 8.93 -18.34 13.89
N LYS A 23 8.44 -18.49 15.11
CA LYS A 23 7.23 -19.22 15.40
C LYS A 23 6.02 -18.68 14.62
N SER A 24 4.83 -18.94 15.03
CA SER A 24 3.63 -18.58 14.30
C SER A 24 3.23 -17.12 14.49
N ALA A 25 2.54 -16.59 13.50
CA ALA A 25 1.88 -15.31 13.58
C ALA A 25 0.40 -15.47 13.21
N THR A 26 -0.46 -14.78 13.92
CA THR A 26 -1.91 -14.79 13.64
C THR A 26 -2.36 -13.42 13.13
N ILE A 27 -3.04 -13.41 11.99
CA ILE A 27 -3.66 -12.20 11.44
C ILE A 27 -5.18 -12.40 11.49
N LYS A 28 -5.84 -11.57 12.27
CA LYS A 28 -7.30 -11.48 12.31
C LYS A 28 -7.72 -10.20 11.61
N GLY A 29 -8.80 -10.25 10.85
CA GLY A 29 -9.22 -9.04 10.14
C GLY A 29 -10.60 -9.14 9.53
N LEU A 30 -11.06 -8.00 9.07
CA LEU A 30 -12.28 -7.82 8.32
C LEU A 30 -11.95 -7.01 7.06
N GLU A 31 -12.47 -7.46 5.95
CA GLU A 31 -12.45 -6.74 4.68
C GLU A 31 -13.87 -6.60 4.16
N TRP A 32 -14.20 -5.43 3.69
CA TRP A 32 -15.47 -5.15 3.04
C TRP A 32 -15.21 -4.42 1.72
N THR A 33 -15.87 -4.86 0.66
CA THR A 33 -15.83 -4.21 -0.66
C THR A 33 -17.25 -3.97 -1.15
N GLY A 34 -17.54 -2.75 -1.56
CA GLY A 34 -18.80 -2.34 -2.17
C GLY A 34 -18.56 -1.66 -3.50
N ASN A 35 -19.45 -1.91 -4.46
CA ASN A 35 -19.47 -1.24 -5.75
C ASN A 35 -20.86 -0.63 -5.95
N ILE A 36 -20.90 0.57 -6.52
CA ILE A 36 -22.13 1.26 -6.90
C ILE A 36 -21.90 2.08 -8.17
N THR A 37 -22.89 2.14 -9.05
CA THR A 37 -22.84 2.98 -10.24
C THR A 37 -23.82 4.14 -10.09
N THR A 38 -23.35 5.36 -10.29
CA THR A 38 -24.15 6.58 -10.25
C THR A 38 -24.02 7.33 -11.57
N GLY A 39 -25.04 7.17 -12.44
CA GLY A 39 -24.97 7.70 -13.80
C GLY A 39 -23.79 7.10 -14.57
N PRO A 40 -22.88 7.92 -15.13
CA PRO A 40 -21.71 7.43 -15.89
C PRO A 40 -20.50 7.09 -15.01
N VAL A 41 -20.64 7.12 -13.68
CA VAL A 41 -19.54 6.95 -12.73
C VAL A 41 -19.68 5.63 -11.96
N GLU A 42 -18.64 4.84 -11.97
CA GLU A 42 -18.51 3.64 -11.13
C GLU A 42 -17.68 3.97 -9.90
N HIS A 43 -18.15 3.50 -8.76
CA HIS A 43 -17.51 3.67 -7.45
C HIS A 43 -17.17 2.31 -6.88
N ARG A 44 -15.96 2.15 -6.41
CA ARG A 44 -15.52 0.97 -5.66
C ARG A 44 -14.90 1.43 -4.35
N LEU A 45 -15.42 0.94 -3.23
CA LEU A 45 -14.86 1.19 -1.91
C LEU A 45 -14.44 -0.13 -1.27
N THR A 46 -13.18 -0.21 -0.85
CA THR A 46 -12.65 -1.33 -0.07
C THR A 46 -12.16 -0.79 1.28
N LEU A 47 -12.65 -1.40 2.35
CA LEU A 47 -12.24 -1.13 3.72
C LEU A 47 -11.59 -2.38 4.28
N GLN A 48 -10.41 -2.25 4.85
CA GLN A 48 -9.69 -3.35 5.47
C GLN A 48 -9.25 -2.96 6.88
N TYR A 49 -9.50 -3.85 7.82
CA TYR A 49 -8.92 -3.82 9.16
C TYR A 49 -8.28 -5.16 9.46
N VAL A 50 -7.02 -5.15 9.91
CA VAL A 50 -6.28 -6.34 10.31
C VAL A 50 -5.57 -6.12 11.64
N ASP A 51 -5.50 -7.15 12.47
CA ASP A 51 -4.68 -7.17 13.68
C ASP A 51 -3.63 -8.29 13.55
N PRO A 52 -2.46 -7.97 13.00
CA PRO A 52 -1.37 -8.93 12.79
C PRO A 52 -0.52 -9.04 14.06
N ARG A 53 -0.50 -10.21 14.67
CA ARG A 53 0.20 -10.48 15.93
C ARG A 53 1.23 -11.58 15.80
N ASP A 54 2.36 -11.38 16.44
CA ASP A 54 3.31 -12.44 16.77
C ASP A 54 2.72 -13.27 17.92
N ASP A 55 2.62 -14.59 17.74
CA ASP A 55 1.93 -15.47 18.71
C ASP A 55 2.74 -15.72 19.99
N GLU A 56 4.05 -15.44 19.99
CA GLU A 56 4.86 -15.56 21.20
C GLU A 56 4.84 -14.30 22.07
N THR A 57 4.93 -13.15 21.42
CA THR A 57 5.13 -11.85 22.11
C THR A 57 3.85 -11.04 22.22
N ASP A 58 2.78 -11.47 21.52
CA ASP A 58 1.52 -10.73 21.32
C ASP A 58 1.71 -9.30 20.76
N LYS A 59 2.90 -9.00 20.23
CA LYS A 59 3.19 -7.69 19.63
C LYS A 59 2.67 -7.62 18.20
N VAL A 60 2.32 -6.42 17.77
CA VAL A 60 1.95 -6.16 16.37
C VAL A 60 3.17 -6.36 15.49
N LEU A 61 2.98 -7.10 14.38
CA LEU A 61 4.04 -7.29 13.40
C LEU A 61 4.46 -5.95 12.77
N TYR A 62 5.75 -5.77 12.58
CA TYR A 62 6.30 -4.59 11.91
C TYR A 62 5.84 -4.50 10.46
N ARG A 63 5.80 -3.28 9.94
CA ARG A 63 5.48 -2.93 8.54
C ARG A 63 4.09 -3.37 8.10
N ARG A 64 3.18 -3.56 9.05
CA ARG A 64 1.78 -3.94 8.81
C ARG A 64 0.85 -2.83 9.30
N ALA A 65 0.22 -2.11 8.36
CA ALA A 65 -0.83 -1.16 8.70
C ALA A 65 -2.09 -1.92 9.10
N LYS A 66 -2.71 -1.54 10.24
CA LYS A 66 -3.96 -2.18 10.70
C LYS A 66 -5.16 -1.74 9.88
N GLN A 67 -5.15 -0.54 9.34
CA GLN A 67 -6.27 0.06 8.62
C GLN A 67 -5.83 0.43 7.21
N GLN A 68 -6.64 0.04 6.24
CA GLN A 68 -6.47 0.46 4.86
C GLN A 68 -7.84 0.79 4.26
N VAL A 69 -7.86 1.84 3.45
CA VAL A 69 -9.03 2.25 2.67
C VAL A 69 -8.57 2.43 1.22
N LYS A 70 -9.33 1.88 0.29
CA LYS A 70 -9.21 2.16 -1.14
C LYS A 70 -10.53 2.66 -1.65
N TYR A 71 -10.52 3.76 -2.39
CA TYR A 71 -11.68 4.26 -3.09
C TYR A 71 -11.31 4.59 -4.53
N GLU A 72 -12.00 3.98 -5.46
CA GLU A 72 -11.77 4.11 -6.89
C GLU A 72 -13.02 4.68 -7.54
N LEU A 73 -12.84 5.70 -8.36
CA LEU A 73 -13.84 6.34 -9.20
C LEU A 73 -13.42 6.17 -10.64
N THR A 74 -14.25 5.59 -11.47
CA THR A 74 -14.01 5.48 -12.89
C THR A 74 -15.22 6.00 -13.68
N GLY A 75 -14.97 6.59 -14.82
CA GLY A 75 -16.03 7.09 -15.66
C GLY A 75 -15.57 7.50 -17.05
N GLN A 76 -16.55 7.92 -17.85
CA GLN A 76 -16.32 8.40 -19.19
C GLN A 76 -17.01 9.75 -19.38
N ALA A 77 -16.32 10.70 -19.99
CA ALA A 77 -16.85 11.99 -20.36
C ALA A 77 -16.14 12.55 -21.58
N TYR A 78 -16.89 13.09 -22.54
CA TYR A 78 -16.36 13.73 -23.75
C TYR A 78 -15.35 12.87 -24.55
N GLY A 79 -15.52 11.55 -24.55
CA GLY A 79 -14.62 10.60 -25.21
C GLY A 79 -13.36 10.24 -24.41
N PHE A 80 -13.19 10.81 -23.23
CA PHE A 80 -12.13 10.41 -22.31
C PHE A 80 -12.64 9.36 -21.33
N GLU A 81 -11.79 8.40 -21.03
CA GLU A 81 -11.91 7.54 -19.86
C GLU A 81 -11.04 8.14 -18.76
N TRP A 82 -11.58 8.23 -17.57
CA TRP A 82 -10.85 8.78 -16.42
C TRP A 82 -11.01 7.88 -15.20
N ASP A 83 -9.98 7.92 -14.36
CA ASP A 83 -9.94 7.18 -13.13
C ASP A 83 -9.28 8.04 -12.04
N VAL A 84 -9.90 8.09 -10.88
CA VAL A 84 -9.38 8.75 -9.68
C VAL A 84 -9.33 7.71 -8.59
N SER A 85 -8.17 7.50 -7.99
CA SER A 85 -8.04 6.60 -6.86
C SER A 85 -7.55 7.31 -5.62
N TYR A 86 -8.11 6.92 -4.49
CA TYR A 86 -7.70 7.31 -3.16
C TYR A 86 -7.27 6.09 -2.38
N GLN A 87 -6.12 6.18 -1.71
CA GLN A 87 -5.64 5.14 -0.81
C GLN A 87 -5.23 5.77 0.53
N TYR A 88 -5.81 5.25 1.61
CA TYR A 88 -5.32 5.50 2.96
C TYR A 88 -4.63 4.25 3.48
N ILE A 89 -3.39 4.40 3.95
CA ILE A 89 -2.63 3.38 4.63
C ILE A 89 -2.39 3.87 6.05
N GLY A 90 -2.94 3.17 7.04
CA GLY A 90 -2.85 3.54 8.44
C GLY A 90 -1.43 3.50 9.00
N GLN A 91 -1.30 3.97 10.21
CA GLN A 91 -0.03 3.91 10.95
C GLN A 91 0.47 2.48 11.09
N ARG A 92 1.79 2.33 11.15
CA ARG A 92 2.49 1.06 11.34
C ARG A 92 3.71 1.23 12.22
N TYR A 93 4.22 0.14 12.72
CA TYR A 93 5.47 0.11 13.47
C TYR A 93 6.59 -0.45 12.61
N ASP A 94 7.80 0.01 12.85
CA ASP A 94 9.02 -0.53 12.25
C ASP A 94 10.12 -0.59 13.30
N ASN A 95 11.22 -1.25 12.95
CA ASN A 95 12.40 -1.36 13.79
C ASN A 95 13.48 -0.44 13.22
N ALA A 96 13.90 0.54 14.01
CA ALA A 96 15.03 1.40 13.71
C ALA A 96 16.29 0.88 14.42
N TYR A 97 17.40 0.81 13.69
CA TYR A 97 18.70 0.50 14.26
C TYR A 97 19.49 1.80 14.45
N ASP A 98 19.96 2.03 15.67
CA ASP A 98 20.83 3.16 16.01
C ASP A 98 22.28 2.68 16.00
N GLU A 99 23.04 3.13 15.02
CA GLU A 99 24.46 2.77 14.85
C GLU A 99 25.32 3.28 16.02
N THR A 100 24.93 4.38 16.67
CA THR A 100 25.70 4.99 17.76
C THR A 100 25.62 4.16 19.03
N SER A 101 24.42 3.68 19.36
CA SER A 101 24.19 2.86 20.56
C SER A 101 24.29 1.35 20.31
N GLY A 102 24.33 0.94 19.04
CA GLY A 102 24.29 -0.47 18.64
C GLY A 102 22.99 -1.19 18.97
N SER A 103 21.90 -0.43 19.20
CA SER A 103 20.63 -0.96 19.67
C SER A 103 19.50 -0.70 18.67
N SER A 104 18.50 -1.58 18.72
CA SER A 104 17.27 -1.42 17.94
C SER A 104 16.14 -0.92 18.83
N HIS A 105 15.31 -0.03 18.30
CA HIS A 105 14.11 0.46 18.97
C HIS A 105 12.92 0.52 18.00
N THR A 106 11.72 0.39 18.55
CA THR A 106 10.49 0.48 17.76
C THR A 106 10.18 1.92 17.41
N VAL A 107 9.98 2.20 16.14
CA VAL A 107 9.51 3.49 15.63
C VAL A 107 8.11 3.37 15.08
N LYS A 108 7.38 4.49 15.08
CA LYS A 108 6.03 4.59 14.55
C LYS A 108 6.06 5.41 13.28
N LEU A 109 5.64 4.82 12.18
CA LEU A 109 5.40 5.51 10.91
C LEU A 109 3.94 5.97 10.85
N GLY A 110 3.73 7.23 10.50
CA GLY A 110 2.41 7.83 10.36
C GLY A 110 1.55 7.20 9.28
N GLY A 111 0.24 7.41 9.35
CA GLY A 111 -0.66 7.08 8.25
C GLY A 111 -0.49 8.06 7.08
N VAL A 112 -0.75 7.59 5.86
CA VAL A 112 -0.66 8.39 4.64
C VAL A 112 -1.93 8.26 3.80
N SER A 113 -2.33 9.37 3.17
CA SER A 113 -3.40 9.44 2.18
C SER A 113 -2.81 9.80 0.83
N LEU A 114 -3.01 8.96 -0.16
CA LEU A 114 -2.51 9.11 -1.51
C LEU A 114 -3.68 9.25 -2.49
N TRP A 115 -3.47 10.06 -3.52
CA TRP A 115 -4.40 10.23 -4.61
C TRP A 115 -3.68 10.05 -5.92
N ASP A 116 -4.27 9.30 -6.83
CA ASP A 116 -3.82 9.16 -8.20
C ASP A 116 -4.91 9.61 -9.16
N LEU A 117 -4.49 10.10 -10.33
CA LEU A 117 -5.38 10.46 -11.42
C LEU A 117 -4.85 9.83 -12.70
N ALA A 118 -5.72 9.22 -13.48
CA ALA A 118 -5.40 8.79 -14.83
C ALA A 118 -6.49 9.20 -15.82
N VAL A 119 -6.06 9.49 -17.04
CA VAL A 119 -6.96 9.83 -18.16
C VAL A 119 -6.46 9.11 -19.40
N ALA A 120 -7.38 8.46 -20.09
CA ALA A 120 -7.11 7.81 -21.37
C ALA A 120 -8.00 8.39 -22.48
N TYR A 121 -7.45 8.49 -23.68
CA TYR A 121 -8.16 8.98 -24.86
C TYR A 121 -7.88 8.07 -26.06
N PRO A 122 -8.92 7.53 -26.71
CA PRO A 122 -8.80 6.79 -27.95
C PRO A 122 -8.56 7.79 -29.11
N VAL A 123 -7.30 7.97 -29.49
CA VAL A 123 -6.89 8.88 -30.56
C VAL A 123 -7.38 8.37 -31.91
N THR A 124 -7.38 7.05 -32.09
CA THR A 124 -7.98 6.36 -33.25
C THR A 124 -8.69 5.09 -32.78
N SER A 125 -9.34 4.38 -33.68
CA SER A 125 -9.93 3.05 -33.39
C SER A 125 -8.90 2.00 -32.95
N HIS A 126 -7.61 2.26 -33.19
CA HIS A 126 -6.52 1.33 -32.90
C HIS A 126 -5.53 1.85 -31.85
N LEU A 127 -5.51 3.15 -31.59
CA LEU A 127 -4.54 3.79 -30.70
C LEU A 127 -5.22 4.50 -29.54
N THR A 128 -4.90 4.08 -28.35
CA THR A 128 -5.29 4.77 -27.09
C THR A 128 -4.04 5.32 -26.40
N VAL A 129 -4.09 6.56 -25.97
CA VAL A 129 -3.04 7.20 -25.16
C VAL A 129 -3.57 7.40 -23.76
N ARG A 130 -2.74 7.05 -22.74
CA ARG A 130 -3.07 7.20 -21.33
C ARG A 130 -1.99 7.97 -20.59
N GLY A 131 -2.39 9.02 -19.88
CA GLY A 131 -1.58 9.73 -18.89
C GLY A 131 -1.98 9.33 -17.47
N LYS A 132 -1.01 9.17 -16.57
CA LYS A 132 -1.24 8.93 -15.15
C LYS A 132 -0.35 9.85 -14.31
N ILE A 133 -0.92 10.37 -13.21
CA ILE A 133 -0.21 11.06 -12.14
C ILE A 133 -0.43 10.25 -10.87
N ALA A 134 0.62 9.64 -10.35
CA ALA A 134 0.60 8.98 -9.05
C ALA A 134 1.07 9.95 -7.97
N ASN A 135 0.58 9.78 -6.75
CA ASN A 135 0.83 10.68 -5.63
C ASN A 135 0.57 12.15 -6.01
N LEU A 136 -0.65 12.44 -6.45
CA LEU A 136 -1.08 13.73 -7.03
C LEU A 136 -0.68 14.95 -6.16
N PHE A 137 -0.70 14.81 -4.84
CA PHE A 137 -0.40 15.87 -3.88
C PHE A 137 1.04 15.88 -3.39
N ASP A 138 1.93 15.09 -4.02
CA ASP A 138 3.36 15.03 -3.70
C ASP A 138 3.65 14.82 -2.21
N LYS A 139 2.98 13.82 -1.62
CA LYS A 139 3.16 13.48 -0.21
C LYS A 139 4.48 12.77 0.01
N ASP A 140 5.27 13.29 0.94
CA ASP A 140 6.42 12.58 1.49
C ASP A 140 5.92 11.55 2.52
N TYR A 141 6.34 10.31 2.37
CA TYR A 141 6.01 9.25 3.30
C TYR A 141 7.00 8.10 3.24
N GLU A 142 7.01 7.29 4.29
CA GLU A 142 7.83 6.09 4.37
C GLU A 142 6.94 4.88 4.62
N THR A 143 7.23 3.77 3.94
CA THR A 143 6.63 2.47 4.23
C THR A 143 7.53 1.58 5.06
N VAL A 144 8.82 1.88 5.03
CA VAL A 144 9.89 1.32 5.84
C VAL A 144 10.70 2.49 6.40
N TYR A 145 11.02 2.46 7.68
CA TYR A 145 11.76 3.54 8.34
C TYR A 145 13.10 3.82 7.64
N GLY A 146 13.37 5.10 7.38
CA GLY A 146 14.58 5.55 6.70
C GLY A 146 14.60 5.36 5.18
N TYR A 147 13.52 4.83 4.57
CA TYR A 147 13.39 4.67 3.14
C TYR A 147 12.27 5.56 2.61
N GLN A 148 12.66 6.67 1.98
CA GLN A 148 11.71 7.53 1.29
C GLN A 148 11.10 6.82 0.09
N THR A 149 9.80 7.00 -0.09
CA THR A 149 9.08 6.56 -1.28
C THR A 149 9.21 7.62 -2.37
N ALA A 150 8.91 7.24 -3.62
CA ALA A 150 8.82 8.20 -4.70
C ALA A 150 7.75 9.27 -4.39
N GLY A 151 8.06 10.52 -4.69
CA GLY A 151 7.10 11.62 -4.67
C GLY A 151 6.06 11.48 -5.79
N ARG A 152 5.66 12.60 -6.37
CA ARG A 152 4.76 12.59 -7.53
C ARG A 152 5.42 12.00 -8.76
N GLU A 153 4.74 11.06 -9.41
CA GLU A 153 5.22 10.41 -10.62
C GLU A 153 4.26 10.62 -11.77
N TYR A 154 4.81 10.81 -12.96
CA TYR A 154 4.06 10.98 -14.20
C TYR A 154 4.36 9.83 -15.15
N THR A 155 3.33 9.23 -15.69
CA THR A 155 3.44 8.15 -16.67
C THR A 155 2.65 8.49 -17.91
N LEU A 156 3.23 8.33 -19.10
CA LEU A 156 2.56 8.38 -20.37
C LEU A 156 2.71 7.03 -21.08
N SER A 157 1.62 6.47 -21.55
CA SER A 157 1.62 5.20 -22.27
C SER A 157 0.72 5.23 -23.49
N GLY A 158 1.05 4.44 -24.51
CA GLY A 158 0.26 4.23 -25.70
C GLY A 158 -0.02 2.73 -25.89
N SER A 159 -1.26 2.38 -26.22
CA SER A 159 -1.68 1.02 -26.58
C SER A 159 -2.19 1.00 -28.00
N TYR A 160 -1.66 0.10 -28.83
CA TYR A 160 -2.08 -0.09 -30.20
C TYR A 160 -2.60 -1.51 -30.41
N THR A 161 -3.81 -1.61 -30.98
CA THR A 161 -4.44 -2.90 -31.33
C THR A 161 -4.43 -3.09 -32.84
N PHE A 162 -3.91 -4.19 -33.33
CA PHE A 162 -3.80 -4.55 -34.74
C PHE A 162 -5.12 -5.06 -35.29
#